data_86e9fbe4853be93e41eb9e96d6128b07
#
_entry.id   86e9fbe4853be93e41eb9e96d6128b07
#
_cell.length_a   1.000
_cell.length_b   1.000
_cell.length_c   1.000
_cell.angle_alpha   90.00
_cell.angle_beta   90.00
_cell.angle_gamma   90.00
#
_symmetry.space_group_name_H-M   'P 1'
#
loop_
_entity.id
_entity.type
_entity.pdbx_description
1 polymer ?
#
loop_
_entity_poly.entity_id
_entity_poly.type
_entity_poly.pdbx_seq_one_letter_code
_entity_poly.pdbx_strand_id
1 'polypeptide(L)'
;LKQGDWYVGRPVMMSYNDYQLGLSNGDIGICFLREQSGQRQFEVYFPSLEKWVLATRLPKSIETAFALTIHKSQGSEFSHTAVVLDQYAKNLLSKELIYTAITRAKKVVSLLVDYDAFTQALCVKTTRKSGLSQKIIEQSSNLIGKNNQIL
;
A
#
# COMPACT_ATOMS: atom_id res chain seq x y z
N LEU A 1 -18.09 -23.13 -0.50
CA LEU A 1 -18.81 -22.61 0.67
C LEU A 1 -18.53 -21.10 0.78
N LYS A 2 -19.59 -20.31 0.92
CA LYS A 2 -19.54 -18.85 1.09
C LYS A 2 -20.50 -18.48 2.22
N GLN A 3 -20.07 -17.60 3.12
CA GLN A 3 -20.92 -17.04 4.17
C GLN A 3 -20.69 -15.53 4.20
N GLY A 4 -21.68 -14.76 3.73
CA GLY A 4 -21.51 -13.34 3.50
C GLY A 4 -20.42 -13.09 2.47
N ASP A 5 -19.43 -12.28 2.83
CA ASP A 5 -18.26 -11.98 1.99
C ASP A 5 -17.12 -12.98 2.15
N TRP A 6 -17.24 -13.96 3.06
CA TRP A 6 -16.20 -14.93 3.35
C TRP A 6 -16.27 -16.17 2.47
N TYR A 7 -15.15 -16.57 1.90
CA TYR A 7 -14.98 -17.78 1.11
C TYR A 7 -13.53 -18.28 1.21
N VAL A 8 -13.33 -19.57 0.97
CA VAL A 8 -12.00 -20.20 1.02
C VAL A 8 -11.11 -19.59 -0.07
N GLY A 9 -9.89 -19.20 0.32
CA GLY A 9 -8.91 -18.61 -0.57
C GLY A 9 -9.05 -17.09 -0.76
N ARG A 10 -10.01 -16.42 -0.09
CA ARG A 10 -10.09 -14.96 -0.12
C ARG A 10 -8.84 -14.36 0.51
N PRO A 11 -8.01 -13.64 -0.26
CA PRO A 11 -6.94 -12.85 0.32
C PRO A 11 -7.52 -11.55 0.89
N VAL A 12 -7.07 -11.19 2.06
CA VAL A 12 -7.52 -9.95 2.73
C VAL A 12 -6.32 -9.14 3.23
N MET A 13 -6.53 -7.84 3.36
CA MET A 13 -5.54 -6.92 3.90
C MET A 13 -6.17 -6.01 4.95
N MET A 14 -5.47 -5.83 6.05
CA MET A 14 -5.82 -4.85 7.07
C MET A 14 -5.56 -3.44 6.55
N SER A 15 -6.55 -2.56 6.71
CA SER A 15 -6.47 -1.15 6.29
C SER A 15 -6.11 -0.19 7.44
N TYR A 16 -6.00 -0.70 8.67
CA TYR A 16 -5.58 0.05 9.86
C TYR A 16 -4.98 -0.89 10.92
N ASN A 17 -4.41 -0.30 11.97
CA ASN A 17 -3.85 -1.06 13.09
C ASN A 17 -4.97 -1.46 14.06
N ASP A 18 -5.09 -2.76 14.35
CA ASP A 18 -5.97 -3.30 15.37
C ASP A 18 -5.11 -3.89 16.50
N TYR A 19 -4.95 -3.13 17.55
CA TYR A 19 -4.12 -3.51 18.70
C TYR A 19 -4.69 -4.69 19.50
N GLN A 20 -6.01 -4.87 19.48
CA GLN A 20 -6.64 -6.01 20.19
C GLN A 20 -6.39 -7.32 19.47
N LEU A 21 -6.43 -7.28 18.16
CA LEU A 21 -6.08 -8.42 17.32
C LEU A 21 -4.58 -8.55 17.10
N GLY A 22 -3.78 -7.53 17.43
CA GLY A 22 -2.35 -7.49 17.15
C GLY A 22 -2.06 -7.51 15.64
N LEU A 23 -2.94 -6.91 14.85
CA LEU A 23 -2.83 -6.78 13.40
C LEU A 23 -2.49 -5.33 13.04
N SER A 24 -1.65 -5.15 12.03
CA SER A 24 -1.23 -3.85 11.54
C SER A 24 -1.76 -3.54 10.16
N ASN A 25 -1.86 -2.25 9.84
CA ASN A 25 -2.16 -1.80 8.48
C ASN A 25 -1.17 -2.43 7.48
N GLY A 26 -1.71 -3.06 6.44
CA GLY A 26 -0.92 -3.77 5.42
C GLY A 26 -0.71 -5.26 5.70
N ASP A 27 -1.08 -5.79 6.87
CA ASP A 27 -1.03 -7.23 7.11
C ASP A 27 -1.97 -7.97 6.17
N ILE A 28 -1.43 -8.99 5.48
CA ILE A 28 -2.16 -9.79 4.50
C ILE A 28 -2.40 -11.17 5.06
N GLY A 29 -3.64 -11.64 4.93
CA GLY A 29 -4.05 -12.98 5.32
C GLY A 29 -4.85 -13.67 4.24
N ILE A 30 -5.01 -14.99 4.39
CA ILE A 30 -5.83 -15.81 3.49
C ILE A 30 -6.89 -16.53 4.32
N CYS A 31 -8.12 -16.50 3.81
CA CYS A 31 -9.28 -17.12 4.44
C CYS A 31 -9.33 -18.63 4.16
N PHE A 32 -9.55 -19.40 5.20
CA PHE A 32 -9.75 -20.85 5.16
C PHE A 32 -11.04 -21.23 5.89
N LEU A 33 -11.59 -22.37 5.54
CA LEU A 33 -12.63 -23.02 6.31
C LEU A 33 -11.97 -24.07 7.21
N ARG A 34 -12.05 -23.88 8.51
CA ARG A 34 -11.48 -24.81 9.49
C ARG A 34 -12.57 -25.45 10.34
N GLU A 35 -12.35 -26.67 10.75
CA GLU A 35 -13.21 -27.37 11.68
C GLU A 35 -12.55 -27.41 13.05
N GLN A 36 -13.21 -26.82 14.05
CA GLN A 36 -12.77 -26.88 15.43
C GLN A 36 -13.94 -27.32 16.29
N SER A 37 -13.72 -28.37 17.11
CA SER A 37 -14.74 -28.91 18.01
C SER A 37 -16.06 -29.27 17.32
N GLY A 38 -16.01 -29.80 16.08
CA GLY A 38 -17.19 -30.17 15.29
C GLY A 38 -17.93 -29.02 14.62
N GLN A 39 -17.43 -27.77 14.75
CA GLN A 39 -17.99 -26.62 14.08
C GLN A 39 -17.08 -26.12 12.97
N ARG A 40 -17.64 -25.87 11.81
CA ARG A 40 -16.93 -25.25 10.66
C ARG A 40 -17.06 -23.75 10.72
N GLN A 41 -15.92 -23.07 10.70
CA GLN A 41 -15.86 -21.63 10.73
C GLN A 41 -14.78 -21.08 9.80
N PHE A 42 -15.01 -19.86 9.28
CA PHE A 42 -14.01 -19.17 8.51
C PHE A 42 -12.97 -18.54 9.43
N GLU A 43 -11.71 -18.84 9.17
CA GLU A 43 -10.56 -18.25 9.83
C GLU A 43 -9.58 -17.71 8.81
N VAL A 44 -8.92 -16.62 9.13
CA VAL A 44 -7.90 -16.00 8.30
C VAL A 44 -6.53 -16.29 8.92
N TYR A 45 -5.63 -16.83 8.12
CA TYR A 45 -4.25 -17.00 8.49
C TYR A 45 -3.41 -15.82 8.00
N PHE A 46 -2.68 -15.20 8.90
CA PHE A 46 -1.73 -14.11 8.64
C PHE A 46 -0.31 -14.64 8.73
N PRO A 47 0.35 -14.93 7.58
CA PRO A 47 1.66 -15.61 7.57
C PRO A 47 2.78 -14.80 8.24
N SER A 48 2.75 -13.46 8.13
CA SER A 48 3.75 -12.56 8.72
C SER A 48 3.78 -12.64 10.25
N LEU A 49 2.67 -13.05 10.88
CA LEU A 49 2.49 -13.14 12.32
C LEU A 49 2.29 -14.59 12.80
N GLU A 50 2.27 -15.55 11.87
CA GLU A 50 1.94 -16.95 12.13
C GLU A 50 0.63 -17.13 12.92
N LYS A 51 -0.36 -16.26 12.61
CA LYS A 51 -1.55 -16.11 13.43
C LYS A 51 -2.84 -16.45 12.68
N TRP A 52 -3.72 -17.19 13.38
CA TRP A 52 -5.08 -17.46 12.95
C TRP A 52 -6.06 -16.50 13.66
N VAL A 53 -6.98 -15.91 12.90
CA VAL A 53 -8.01 -15.03 13.44
C VAL A 53 -9.36 -15.43 12.85
N LEU A 54 -10.37 -15.58 13.70
CA LEU A 54 -11.74 -15.82 13.27
C LEU A 54 -12.22 -14.71 12.34
N ALA A 55 -12.82 -15.05 11.22
CA ALA A 55 -13.32 -14.09 10.25
C ALA A 55 -14.35 -13.13 10.85
N THR A 56 -15.13 -13.62 11.81
CA THR A 56 -16.14 -12.81 12.53
C THR A 56 -15.53 -11.76 13.46
N ARG A 57 -14.26 -11.90 13.85
CA ARG A 57 -13.55 -10.93 14.69
C ARG A 57 -12.85 -9.85 13.86
N LEU A 58 -12.70 -10.08 12.57
CA LEU A 58 -12.05 -9.12 11.68
C LEU A 58 -13.00 -7.95 11.38
N PRO A 59 -12.47 -6.75 11.17
CA PRO A 59 -13.29 -5.57 10.91
C PRO A 59 -14.07 -5.71 9.60
N LYS A 60 -15.28 -5.13 9.54
CA LYS A 60 -16.08 -5.11 8.31
C LYS A 60 -15.40 -4.35 7.16
N SER A 61 -14.49 -3.44 7.48
CA SER A 61 -13.69 -2.65 6.52
C SER A 61 -12.48 -3.38 5.97
N ILE A 62 -12.27 -4.67 6.31
CA ILE A 62 -11.17 -5.45 5.76
C ILE A 62 -11.30 -5.55 4.24
N GLU A 63 -10.22 -5.27 3.53
CA GLU A 63 -10.23 -5.23 2.07
C GLU A 63 -9.85 -6.58 1.46
N THR A 64 -10.44 -6.92 0.31
CA THR A 64 -9.98 -8.06 -0.49
C THR A 64 -8.73 -7.66 -1.27
N ALA A 65 -7.64 -8.44 -1.15
CA ALA A 65 -6.31 -8.08 -1.62
C ALA A 65 -5.81 -8.99 -2.75
N PHE A 66 -6.57 -9.14 -3.84
CA PHE A 66 -6.08 -9.84 -5.05
C PHE A 66 -4.96 -9.08 -5.75
N ALA A 67 -5.00 -7.76 -5.68
CA ALA A 67 -3.96 -6.86 -6.16
C ALA A 67 -3.85 -5.65 -5.22
N LEU A 68 -2.66 -5.06 -5.16
CA LEU A 68 -2.38 -3.89 -4.35
C LEU A 68 -1.91 -2.74 -5.23
N THR A 69 -2.22 -1.52 -4.83
CA THR A 69 -1.53 -0.37 -5.42
C THR A 69 -0.08 -0.35 -4.95
N ILE A 70 0.80 0.26 -5.75
CA ILE A 70 2.22 0.41 -5.40
C ILE A 70 2.35 1.14 -4.04
N HIS A 71 1.52 2.15 -3.79
CA HIS A 71 1.52 2.88 -2.52
C HIS A 71 1.15 1.99 -1.32
N LYS A 72 0.12 1.15 -1.46
CA LYS A 72 -0.28 0.22 -0.40
C LYS A 72 0.74 -0.89 -0.14
N SER A 73 1.59 -1.19 -1.11
CA SER A 73 2.66 -2.17 -0.97
C SER A 73 3.92 -1.64 -0.28
N GLN A 74 4.01 -0.33 -0.01
CA GLN A 74 5.15 0.27 0.67
C GLN A 74 5.32 -0.33 2.06
N GLY A 75 6.57 -0.68 2.41
CA GLY A 75 6.89 -1.37 3.66
C GLY A 75 6.73 -2.89 3.62
N SER A 76 6.08 -3.44 2.60
CA SER A 76 5.96 -4.89 2.40
C SER A 76 6.94 -5.38 1.35
N GLU A 77 7.36 -6.64 1.45
CA GLU A 77 8.25 -7.29 0.49
C GLU A 77 7.73 -8.69 0.17
N PHE A 78 7.89 -9.11 -1.09
CA PHE A 78 7.39 -10.37 -1.60
C PHE A 78 8.50 -11.12 -2.34
N SER A 79 8.46 -12.45 -2.34
CA SER A 79 9.44 -13.24 -3.09
C SER A 79 9.35 -12.97 -4.59
N HIS A 80 8.15 -12.84 -5.12
CA HIS A 80 7.87 -12.50 -6.51
C HIS A 80 6.83 -11.37 -6.53
N THR A 81 7.10 -10.34 -7.32
CA THR A 81 6.18 -9.22 -7.54
C THR A 81 5.86 -9.10 -9.03
N ALA A 82 4.59 -9.17 -9.38
CA ALA A 82 4.11 -8.82 -10.71
C ALA A 82 3.63 -7.36 -10.69
N VAL A 83 4.24 -6.52 -11.51
CA VAL A 83 3.91 -5.09 -11.62
C VAL A 83 3.17 -4.86 -12.93
N VAL A 84 1.97 -4.31 -12.83
CA VAL A 84 1.14 -3.97 -13.99
C VAL A 84 1.07 -2.44 -14.10
N LEU A 85 1.54 -1.91 -15.22
CA LEU A 85 1.53 -0.47 -15.51
C LEU A 85 0.79 -0.24 -16.82
N ASP A 86 -0.39 0.35 -16.73
CA ASP A 86 -1.26 0.63 -17.85
C ASP A 86 -0.97 2.02 -18.44
N GLN A 87 -1.23 2.18 -19.74
CA GLN A 87 -1.15 3.46 -20.44
C GLN A 87 -2.03 4.56 -19.84
N TYR A 88 -3.14 4.21 -19.20
CA TYR A 88 -4.02 5.18 -18.53
C TYR A 88 -3.39 5.80 -17.28
N ALA A 89 -2.37 5.17 -16.72
CA ALA A 89 -1.66 5.66 -15.56
C ALA A 89 -0.48 6.61 -15.88
N LYS A 90 -0.28 6.99 -17.16
CA LYS A 90 0.87 7.81 -17.62
C LYS A 90 1.16 9.03 -16.73
N ASN A 91 0.13 9.75 -16.33
CA ASN A 91 0.27 10.95 -15.51
C ASN A 91 0.65 10.67 -14.04
N LEU A 92 0.48 9.43 -13.58
CA LEU A 92 0.80 8.98 -12.22
C LEU A 92 2.15 8.27 -12.16
N LEU A 93 2.66 7.81 -13.31
CA LEU A 93 3.91 7.08 -13.39
C LEU A 93 5.09 8.04 -13.25
N SER A 94 5.98 7.69 -12.34
CA SER A 94 7.26 8.36 -12.15
C SER A 94 8.36 7.33 -11.97
N LYS A 95 9.60 7.75 -12.18
CA LYS A 95 10.76 6.91 -11.94
C LYS A 95 10.78 6.37 -10.50
N GLU A 96 10.42 7.20 -9.54
CA GLU A 96 10.36 6.86 -8.11
C GLU A 96 9.28 5.82 -7.82
N LEU A 97 8.11 5.93 -8.47
CA LEU A 97 7.03 4.97 -8.30
C LEU A 97 7.42 3.60 -8.88
N ILE A 98 8.04 3.58 -10.06
CA ILE A 98 8.56 2.35 -10.69
C ILE A 98 9.61 1.71 -9.80
N TYR A 99 10.57 2.49 -9.28
CA TYR A 99 11.58 2.01 -8.36
C TYR A 99 10.95 1.40 -7.10
N THR A 100 9.95 2.07 -6.52
CA THR A 100 9.22 1.55 -5.36
C THR A 100 8.56 0.20 -5.67
N ALA A 101 7.92 0.06 -6.84
CA ALA A 101 7.28 -1.18 -7.25
C ALA A 101 8.27 -2.34 -7.42
N ILE A 102 9.38 -2.09 -8.10
CA ILE A 102 10.41 -3.09 -8.37
C ILE A 102 11.08 -3.56 -7.08
N THR A 103 11.36 -2.64 -6.16
CA THR A 103 12.01 -2.95 -4.89
C THR A 103 11.12 -3.68 -3.88
N ARG A 104 9.85 -3.95 -4.20
CA ARG A 104 8.99 -4.85 -3.40
C ARG A 104 9.35 -6.32 -3.59
N ALA A 105 10.07 -6.66 -4.66
CA ALA A 105 10.45 -8.04 -4.93
C ALA A 105 11.80 -8.40 -4.31
N LYS A 106 11.84 -9.52 -3.58
CA LYS A 106 13.07 -10.09 -3.02
C LYS A 106 13.85 -10.93 -4.03
N LYS A 107 13.15 -11.61 -4.95
CA LYS A 107 13.76 -12.60 -5.86
C LYS A 107 13.43 -12.34 -7.32
N VAL A 108 12.16 -12.11 -7.66
CA VAL A 108 11.68 -12.04 -9.05
C VAL A 108 10.73 -10.87 -9.22
N VAL A 109 10.93 -10.10 -10.29
CA VAL A 109 9.98 -9.10 -10.77
C VAL A 109 9.48 -9.52 -12.15
N SER A 110 8.17 -9.53 -12.33
CA SER A 110 7.53 -9.61 -13.64
C SER A 110 6.89 -8.26 -13.97
N LEU A 111 7.20 -7.71 -15.15
CA LEU A 111 6.67 -6.43 -15.59
C LEU A 111 5.68 -6.66 -16.74
N LEU A 112 4.43 -6.26 -16.54
CA LEU A 112 3.41 -6.15 -17.57
C LEU A 112 3.18 -4.65 -17.79
N VAL A 113 3.84 -4.10 -18.81
CA VAL A 113 3.92 -2.65 -19.01
C VAL A 113 3.61 -2.28 -20.46
N ASP A 114 2.94 -1.16 -20.65
CA ASP A 114 2.96 -0.47 -21.91
C ASP A 114 4.34 0.16 -22.09
N TYR A 115 5.02 -0.19 -23.20
CA TYR A 115 6.41 0.22 -23.44
C TYR A 115 6.59 1.74 -23.46
N ASP A 116 5.68 2.45 -24.12
CA ASP A 116 5.76 3.91 -24.26
C ASP A 116 5.53 4.61 -22.92
N ALA A 117 4.51 4.17 -22.18
CA ALA A 117 4.22 4.69 -20.84
C ALA A 117 5.39 4.46 -19.86
N PHE A 118 5.99 3.26 -19.93
CA PHE A 118 7.14 2.91 -19.08
C PHE A 118 8.37 3.75 -19.40
N THR A 119 8.71 3.90 -20.68
CA THR A 119 9.86 4.68 -21.13
C THR A 119 9.71 6.15 -20.77
N GLN A 120 8.53 6.72 -20.98
CA GLN A 120 8.24 8.10 -20.58
C GLN A 120 8.38 8.30 -19.08
N ALA A 121 7.86 7.37 -18.27
CA ALA A 121 7.96 7.46 -16.82
C ALA A 121 9.40 7.45 -16.30
N LEU A 122 10.29 6.70 -16.95
CA LEU A 122 11.72 6.69 -16.62
C LEU A 122 12.42 8.02 -16.92
N CYS A 123 11.93 8.77 -17.91
CA CYS A 123 12.48 10.07 -18.30
C CYS A 123 11.94 11.24 -17.48
N VAL A 124 10.78 11.11 -16.86
CA VAL A 124 10.16 12.18 -16.06
C VAL A 124 10.79 12.27 -14.68
N LYS A 125 11.48 13.39 -14.41
CA LYS A 125 11.88 13.78 -13.04
C LYS A 125 10.66 14.29 -12.29
N THR A 126 10.34 13.67 -11.17
CA THR A 126 9.32 14.19 -10.26
C THR A 126 9.85 15.45 -9.59
N THR A 127 9.42 16.62 -10.04
CA THR A 127 9.62 17.88 -9.30
C THR A 127 8.61 17.87 -8.15
N ARG A 128 9.02 17.45 -6.96
CA ARG A 128 8.24 17.68 -5.75
C ARG A 128 8.25 19.18 -5.50
N LYS A 129 7.16 19.86 -5.83
CA LYS A 129 6.87 21.22 -5.33
C LYS A 129 6.55 21.08 -3.84
N SER A 130 7.58 21.01 -2.99
CA SER A 130 7.34 21.23 -1.57
C SER A 130 7.09 22.73 -1.40
N GLY A 131 5.92 23.14 -0.91
CA GLY A 131 5.64 24.52 -0.58
C GLY A 131 6.51 25.08 0.57
N LEU A 132 7.52 24.30 1.02
CA LEU A 132 8.41 24.66 2.11
C LEU A 132 9.32 25.84 1.73
N SER A 133 9.85 25.85 0.52
CA SER A 133 10.71 26.94 0.02
C SER A 133 9.93 28.25 -0.11
N GLN A 134 8.69 28.20 -0.57
CA GLN A 134 7.80 29.38 -0.61
C GLN A 134 7.47 29.88 0.80
N LYS A 135 7.12 28.99 1.74
CA LYS A 135 6.86 29.39 3.13
C LYS A 135 8.08 29.99 3.84
N ILE A 136 9.29 29.48 3.56
CA ILE A 136 10.52 30.04 4.13
C ILE A 136 10.77 31.44 3.57
N ILE A 137 10.57 31.69 2.28
CA ILE A 137 10.73 32.99 1.64
C ILE A 137 9.69 33.99 2.20
N GLU A 138 8.43 33.59 2.35
CA GLU A 138 7.39 34.44 2.93
C GLU A 138 7.67 34.78 4.40
N GLN A 139 8.15 33.85 5.20
CA GLN A 139 8.51 34.12 6.59
C GLN A 139 9.75 35.02 6.72
N SER A 140 10.76 34.85 5.88
CA SER A 140 11.94 35.74 5.87
C SER A 140 11.59 37.14 5.42
N SER A 141 10.72 37.32 4.44
CA SER A 141 10.23 38.65 3.98
C SER A 141 9.44 39.35 5.07
N ASN A 142 8.63 38.64 5.85
CA ASN A 142 7.87 39.20 6.97
C ASN A 142 8.75 39.61 8.16
N LEU A 143 9.91 38.95 8.36
CA LEU A 143 10.88 39.28 9.40
C LEU A 143 11.68 40.55 9.04
N ILE A 144 12.01 40.72 7.76
CA ILE A 144 12.73 41.93 7.27
C ILE A 144 11.83 43.14 7.26
N GLY A 145 10.53 43.01 6.94
CA GLY A 145 9.56 44.08 6.95
C GLY A 145 9.23 44.65 8.34
N LYS A 146 9.42 43.86 9.40
CA LYS A 146 9.19 44.31 10.78
C LYS A 146 10.37 45.09 11.40
N ASN A 147 11.57 44.96 10.86
CA ASN A 147 12.74 45.69 11.37
C ASN A 147 12.94 47.07 10.78
N ASN A 148 12.13 47.48 9.78
CA ASN A 148 12.21 48.81 9.18
C ASN A 148 11.17 49.82 9.73
N GLN A 149 10.51 49.52 10.85
CA GLN A 149 9.56 50.47 11.49
C GLN A 149 10.07 50.97 12.86
N ILE A 150 11.36 50.86 13.15
CA ILE A 150 11.96 51.47 14.33
C ILE A 150 13.13 52.32 13.85
N LEU A 151 12.81 53.53 13.37
CA LEU A 151 13.66 54.72 13.37
C LEU A 151 12.74 55.94 13.29
#